data_1b505d78c9f854eabc7909a33434406a
#
_entry.id   1b505d78c9f854eabc7909a33434406a
#
_cell.length_a   1.000
_cell.length_b   1.000
_cell.length_c   1.000
_cell.angle_alpha   90.00
_cell.angle_beta   90.00
_cell.angle_gamma   90.00
#
_symmetry.space_group_name_H-M   'P 1'
#
loop_
_entity.id
_entity.type
_entity.pdbx_description
1 polymer ?
#
loop_
_entity_poly.entity_id
_entity_poly.type
_entity_poly.pdbx_seq_one_letter_code
_entity_poly.pdbx_strand_id
1 'polypeptide(L)'
;MKIEDLDKKYCVGLGEILFDVLPTGSQLGGAPANFAYHAGQHGLHSVAVSAVGSDLLGDEALRLLDEKHLKYVMPRVDFPTGTVQVELDAEGVPTYDIKEGVAWDNIPFTDDIKEVAANAGAVCWGSLAQRNEVSRKSIYQFLDHTPNDCLKVFDINLRQNFYTKEVICESLKRCNVLKINDEELITIGRLFGYPGLDIENKCWLILGKYNLDMLVLTCGVNGSYVFAPGFKSFQETPKVEVADTVGAGDSFTGTFCASILKGKSIAEAHKLAVEVSAYVCTQHGAMPVLPEKYTK
;
A
#
# COMPACT_ATOMS: atom_id res chain seq x y z
N MET A 1 -15.98 -15.98 -6.00
CA MET A 1 -16.46 -15.47 -4.69
C MET A 1 -17.82 -14.84 -4.91
N LYS A 2 -18.85 -15.19 -4.14
CA LYS A 2 -20.18 -14.58 -4.28
C LYS A 2 -20.20 -13.23 -3.54
N ILE A 3 -20.95 -12.25 -4.06
CA ILE A 3 -21.06 -10.89 -3.47
C ILE A 3 -21.49 -10.94 -2.00
N GLU A 4 -22.28 -11.93 -1.60
CA GLU A 4 -22.74 -12.15 -0.21
C GLU A 4 -21.62 -12.49 0.78
N ASP A 5 -20.43 -12.93 0.29
CA ASP A 5 -19.28 -13.26 1.13
C ASP A 5 -18.32 -12.06 1.33
N LEU A 6 -18.48 -10.98 0.53
CA LEU A 6 -17.66 -9.78 0.65
C LEU A 6 -17.92 -9.02 1.96
N ASP A 7 -19.15 -9.05 2.48
CA ASP A 7 -19.55 -8.37 3.71
C ASP A 7 -18.85 -8.92 4.98
N LYS A 8 -18.15 -10.06 4.85
CA LYS A 8 -17.47 -10.73 5.96
C LYS A 8 -15.94 -10.76 5.84
N LYS A 9 -15.38 -10.31 4.72
CA LYS A 9 -13.93 -10.34 4.48
C LYS A 9 -13.32 -8.96 4.62
N TYR A 10 -12.17 -8.88 5.30
CA TYR A 10 -11.45 -7.63 5.49
C TYR A 10 -10.57 -7.28 4.30
N CYS A 11 -10.51 -5.99 3.96
CA CYS A 11 -9.48 -5.41 3.11
C CYS A 11 -8.43 -4.77 4.01
N VAL A 12 -7.24 -5.37 4.08
CA VAL A 12 -6.26 -5.09 5.13
C VAL A 12 -5.07 -4.32 4.57
N GLY A 13 -4.75 -3.18 5.18
CA GLY A 13 -3.47 -2.50 5.01
C GLY A 13 -2.53 -2.89 6.15
N LEU A 14 -1.41 -3.56 5.85
CA LEU A 14 -0.50 -4.12 6.85
C LEU A 14 0.89 -3.50 6.73
N GLY A 15 1.35 -2.82 7.76
CA GLY A 15 2.71 -2.26 7.78
C GLY A 15 2.83 -0.99 8.61
N GLU A 16 3.54 0.02 8.09
CA GLU A 16 3.86 1.24 8.80
C GLU A 16 2.65 2.15 9.01
N ILE A 17 2.63 2.78 10.19
CA ILE A 17 1.85 3.98 10.55
C ILE A 17 2.81 4.98 11.16
N LEU A 18 2.77 6.23 10.72
CA LEU A 18 3.75 7.23 11.11
C LEU A 18 3.19 8.65 10.97
N PHE A 19 3.93 9.61 11.49
CA PHE A 19 3.68 11.02 11.23
C PHE A 19 4.79 11.61 10.36
N ASP A 20 4.40 12.25 9.27
CA ASP A 20 5.26 13.14 8.52
C ASP A 20 5.33 14.48 9.28
N VAL A 21 6.50 14.77 9.83
CA VAL A 21 6.74 15.99 10.62
C VAL A 21 7.33 17.05 9.70
N LEU A 22 6.49 17.99 9.31
CA LEU A 22 6.80 19.13 8.47
C LEU A 22 7.01 20.39 9.32
N PRO A 23 7.71 21.41 8.84
CA PRO A 23 7.77 22.70 9.53
C PRO A 23 6.41 23.35 9.79
N THR A 24 5.40 23.00 9.02
CA THR A 24 4.01 23.49 9.09
C THR A 24 3.10 22.67 9.99
N GLY A 25 3.55 21.55 10.53
CA GLY A 25 2.78 20.65 11.38
C GLY A 25 3.00 19.17 11.04
N SER A 26 2.33 18.29 11.76
CA SER A 26 2.45 16.85 11.57
C SER A 26 1.22 16.30 10.83
N GLN A 27 1.42 15.38 9.91
CA GLN A 27 0.36 14.70 9.17
C GLN A 27 0.47 13.18 9.37
N LEU A 28 -0.66 12.54 9.64
CA LEU A 28 -0.71 11.07 9.71
C LEU A 28 -0.48 10.49 8.32
N GLY A 29 0.47 9.57 8.22
CA GLY A 29 0.87 8.85 7.02
C GLY A 29 1.01 7.36 7.27
N GLY A 30 1.41 6.66 6.22
CA GLY A 30 1.55 5.22 6.18
C GLY A 30 0.77 4.63 5.01
N ALA A 31 1.49 4.15 4.00
CA ALA A 31 0.88 3.61 2.79
C ALA A 31 -0.17 2.52 3.07
N PRO A 32 0.03 1.58 4.02
CA PRO A 32 -0.98 0.58 4.36
C PRO A 32 -2.29 1.19 4.89
N ALA A 33 -2.22 2.21 5.75
CA ALA A 33 -3.41 2.87 6.27
C ALA A 33 -4.15 3.66 5.16
N ASN A 34 -3.42 4.34 4.29
CA ASN A 34 -3.97 5.03 3.12
C ASN A 34 -4.71 4.05 2.20
N PHE A 35 -4.09 2.91 1.88
CA PHE A 35 -4.71 1.83 1.11
C PHE A 35 -6.03 1.36 1.74
N ALA A 36 -6.03 1.03 3.03
CA ALA A 36 -7.21 0.56 3.75
C ALA A 36 -8.32 1.63 3.76
N TYR A 37 -7.97 2.89 3.97
CA TYR A 37 -8.92 4.01 3.93
C TYR A 37 -9.63 4.09 2.56
N HIS A 38 -8.86 4.08 1.47
CA HIS A 38 -9.44 4.17 0.13
C HIS A 38 -10.28 2.95 -0.22
N ALA A 39 -9.84 1.74 0.13
CA ALA A 39 -10.64 0.53 -0.07
C ALA A 39 -11.97 0.59 0.71
N GLY A 40 -11.96 1.14 1.92
CA GLY A 40 -13.15 1.32 2.75
C GLY A 40 -14.18 2.27 2.15
N GLN A 41 -13.74 3.32 1.46
CA GLN A 41 -14.65 4.26 0.78
C GLN A 41 -15.45 3.60 -0.36
N HIS A 42 -15.01 2.47 -0.87
CA HIS A 42 -15.76 1.64 -1.83
C HIS A 42 -16.72 0.65 -1.15
N GLY A 43 -16.99 0.80 0.15
CA GLY A 43 -17.94 -0.01 0.90
C GLY A 43 -17.39 -1.36 1.38
N LEU A 44 -16.07 -1.56 1.38
CA LEU A 44 -15.44 -2.75 1.94
C LEU A 44 -15.20 -2.58 3.45
N HIS A 45 -15.20 -3.71 4.18
CA HIS A 45 -14.71 -3.75 5.55
C HIS A 45 -13.18 -3.62 5.57
N SER A 46 -12.67 -2.41 5.70
CA SER A 46 -11.23 -2.15 5.69
C SER A 46 -10.65 -2.03 7.11
N VAL A 47 -9.41 -2.51 7.27
CA VAL A 47 -8.70 -2.52 8.55
C VAL A 47 -7.23 -2.16 8.30
N ALA A 48 -6.70 -1.21 9.08
CA ALA A 48 -5.27 -0.96 9.13
C ALA A 48 -4.64 -1.79 10.26
N VAL A 49 -3.58 -2.53 9.96
CA VAL A 49 -2.83 -3.35 10.92
C VAL A 49 -1.41 -2.81 11.02
N SER A 50 -1.03 -2.38 12.22
CA SER A 50 0.28 -1.81 12.54
C SER A 50 0.58 -1.96 14.03
N ALA A 51 1.49 -1.13 14.56
CA ALA A 51 1.69 -0.91 15.99
C ALA A 51 1.96 0.58 16.26
N VAL A 52 1.58 1.05 17.45
CA VAL A 52 1.85 2.41 17.94
C VAL A 52 2.53 2.36 19.30
N GLY A 53 3.19 3.45 19.67
CA GLY A 53 3.77 3.60 21.01
C GLY A 53 2.73 3.89 22.09
N SER A 54 3.14 3.76 23.34
CA SER A 54 2.40 4.26 24.49
C SER A 54 2.73 5.74 24.74
N ASP A 55 2.60 6.55 23.70
CA ASP A 55 2.95 7.97 23.67
C ASP A 55 1.82 8.83 23.07
N LEU A 56 1.97 10.16 23.15
CA LEU A 56 0.97 11.10 22.65
C LEU A 56 0.74 11.00 21.14
N LEU A 57 1.78 10.65 20.37
CA LEU A 57 1.62 10.44 18.92
C LEU A 57 0.83 9.18 18.64
N GLY A 58 1.00 8.13 19.44
CA GLY A 58 0.17 6.91 19.35
C GLY A 58 -1.30 7.20 19.64
N ASP A 59 -1.59 8.00 20.66
CA ASP A 59 -2.96 8.43 20.96
C ASP A 59 -3.54 9.25 19.81
N GLU A 60 -2.75 10.17 19.26
CA GLU A 60 -3.15 11.02 18.15
C GLU A 60 -3.38 10.23 16.86
N ALA A 61 -2.53 9.22 16.57
CA ALA A 61 -2.70 8.35 15.41
C ALA A 61 -4.06 7.63 15.47
N LEU A 62 -4.38 7.01 16.62
CA LEU A 62 -5.64 6.29 16.79
C LEU A 62 -6.85 7.25 16.70
N ARG A 63 -6.76 8.45 17.31
CA ARG A 63 -7.80 9.47 17.24
C ARG A 63 -8.08 9.89 15.78
N LEU A 64 -7.03 10.12 14.97
CA LEU A 64 -7.16 10.51 13.57
C LEU A 64 -7.75 9.38 12.70
N LEU A 65 -7.41 8.12 12.98
CA LEU A 65 -8.03 6.98 12.30
C LEU A 65 -9.52 6.85 12.66
N ASP A 66 -9.88 7.08 13.93
CA ASP A 66 -11.29 7.12 14.37
C ASP A 66 -12.07 8.24 13.65
N GLU A 67 -11.49 9.43 13.49
CA GLU A 67 -12.09 10.53 12.74
C GLU A 67 -12.29 10.20 11.25
N LYS A 68 -11.41 9.40 10.69
CA LYS A 68 -11.53 8.87 9.32
C LYS A 68 -12.47 7.67 9.22
N HIS A 69 -13.04 7.20 10.33
CA HIS A 69 -13.86 5.98 10.42
C HIS A 69 -13.13 4.73 9.89
N LEU A 70 -11.79 4.72 9.93
CA LEU A 70 -10.97 3.58 9.53
C LEU A 70 -10.76 2.66 10.73
N LYS A 71 -11.21 1.42 10.62
CA LYS A 71 -10.93 0.40 11.64
C LYS A 71 -9.46 0.04 11.66
N TYR A 72 -8.96 -0.32 12.83
CA TYR A 72 -7.56 -0.70 13.00
C TYR A 72 -7.38 -1.79 14.05
N VAL A 73 -6.28 -2.54 13.92
CA VAL A 73 -5.71 -3.39 14.96
C VAL A 73 -4.25 -2.96 15.14
N MET A 74 -4.00 -2.17 16.18
CA MET A 74 -2.70 -1.54 16.46
C MET A 74 -2.33 -1.72 17.93
N PRO A 75 -1.69 -2.87 18.28
CA PRO A 75 -1.14 -3.06 19.62
C PRO A 75 -0.20 -1.94 20.02
N ARG A 76 -0.20 -1.56 21.30
CA ARG A 76 0.80 -0.66 21.86
C ARG A 76 2.04 -1.46 22.22
N VAL A 77 3.19 -0.91 21.84
CA VAL A 77 4.51 -1.53 22.09
C VAL A 77 5.43 -0.54 22.81
N ASP A 78 6.49 -1.05 23.44
CA ASP A 78 7.48 -0.24 24.18
C ASP A 78 8.51 0.43 23.24
N PHE A 79 8.01 0.99 22.14
CA PHE A 79 8.77 1.74 21.16
C PHE A 79 8.00 3.01 20.81
N PRO A 80 8.67 4.12 20.47
CA PRO A 80 7.98 5.36 20.10
C PRO A 80 7.16 5.17 18.82
N THR A 81 6.08 5.89 18.71
CA THR A 81 5.29 5.98 17.46
C THR A 81 6.16 6.51 16.32
N GLY A 82 6.02 5.93 15.13
CA GLY A 82 6.86 6.23 13.98
C GLY A 82 6.74 7.69 13.51
N THR A 83 7.87 8.29 13.16
CA THR A 83 7.93 9.62 12.55
C THR A 83 8.90 9.64 11.37
N VAL A 84 8.59 10.51 10.41
CA VAL A 84 9.47 10.91 9.32
C VAL A 84 9.72 12.40 9.47
N GLN A 85 10.97 12.81 9.71
CA GLN A 85 11.33 14.21 9.71
C GLN A 85 11.53 14.67 8.27
N VAL A 86 10.87 15.75 7.90
CA VAL A 86 10.99 16.35 6.57
C VAL A 86 11.71 17.69 6.73
N GLU A 87 12.95 17.74 6.27
CA GLU A 87 13.76 18.96 6.24
C GLU A 87 13.81 19.46 4.80
N LEU A 88 13.64 20.78 4.63
CA LEU A 88 13.80 21.42 3.33
C LEU A 88 15.20 22.04 3.27
N ASP A 89 15.94 21.78 2.19
CA ASP A 89 17.19 22.48 1.94
C ASP A 89 16.95 23.94 1.52
N ALA A 90 18.05 24.68 1.24
CA ALA A 90 17.98 26.08 0.85
C ALA A 90 17.22 26.31 -0.48
N GLU A 91 17.15 25.30 -1.31
CA GLU A 91 16.46 25.26 -2.60
C GLU A 91 15.01 24.76 -2.45
N GLY A 92 14.57 24.37 -1.22
CA GLY A 92 13.24 23.84 -0.93
C GLY A 92 13.06 22.36 -1.29
N VAL A 93 14.15 21.62 -1.52
CA VAL A 93 14.11 20.19 -1.81
C VAL A 93 13.96 19.42 -0.50
N PRO A 94 12.96 18.53 -0.36
CA PRO A 94 12.75 17.80 0.87
C PRO A 94 13.76 16.65 1.04
N THR A 95 14.31 16.55 2.24
CA THR A 95 15.06 15.40 2.73
C THR A 95 14.23 14.70 3.80
N TYR A 96 14.09 13.39 3.68
CA TYR A 96 13.28 12.57 4.57
C TYR A 96 14.19 11.76 5.50
N ASP A 97 13.97 11.85 6.80
CA ASP A 97 14.63 11.01 7.81
C ASP A 97 13.58 10.10 8.46
N ILE A 98 13.51 8.87 7.98
CA ILE A 98 12.59 7.85 8.48
C ILE A 98 13.20 7.20 9.72
N LYS A 99 12.71 7.57 10.90
CA LYS A 99 13.28 7.09 12.18
C LYS A 99 13.18 5.57 12.30
N GLU A 100 14.27 4.97 12.78
CA GLU A 100 14.36 3.53 13.08
C GLU A 100 14.08 3.25 14.56
N GLY A 101 13.78 1.98 14.91
CA GLY A 101 13.50 1.57 16.27
C GLY A 101 12.16 2.11 16.78
N VAL A 102 11.19 2.22 15.92
CA VAL A 102 9.85 2.75 16.20
C VAL A 102 8.81 1.62 16.33
N ALA A 103 7.59 1.97 16.72
CA ALA A 103 6.53 1.01 17.01
C ALA A 103 6.21 0.07 15.83
N TRP A 104 6.08 0.59 14.62
CA TRP A 104 5.80 -0.24 13.44
C TRP A 104 6.98 -1.10 12.96
N ASP A 105 8.19 -0.91 13.49
CA ASP A 105 9.29 -1.87 13.35
C ASP A 105 9.08 -3.12 14.22
N ASN A 106 8.14 -3.07 15.17
CA ASN A 106 7.92 -4.06 16.22
C ASN A 106 6.44 -4.51 16.28
N ILE A 107 5.78 -4.68 15.14
CA ILE A 107 4.40 -5.17 15.04
C ILE A 107 4.36 -6.61 15.59
N PRO A 108 3.66 -6.91 16.69
CA PRO A 108 3.54 -8.28 17.19
C PRO A 108 2.46 -9.03 16.41
N PHE A 109 2.60 -10.36 16.28
CA PHE A 109 1.54 -11.19 15.72
C PHE A 109 0.63 -11.68 16.86
N THR A 110 -0.40 -10.87 17.17
CA THR A 110 -1.38 -11.17 18.23
C THR A 110 -2.55 -12.01 17.73
N ASP A 111 -3.37 -12.54 18.65
CA ASP A 111 -4.57 -13.31 18.28
C ASP A 111 -5.57 -12.44 17.47
N ASP A 112 -5.73 -11.14 17.79
CA ASP A 112 -6.58 -10.23 17.02
C ASP A 112 -6.07 -10.06 15.59
N ILE A 113 -4.75 -9.90 15.41
CA ILE A 113 -4.11 -9.81 14.09
C ILE A 113 -4.29 -11.12 13.31
N LYS A 114 -4.16 -12.26 14.00
CA LYS A 114 -4.40 -13.57 13.41
C LYS A 114 -5.85 -13.76 12.97
N GLU A 115 -6.83 -13.28 13.75
CA GLU A 115 -8.23 -13.30 13.39
C GLU A 115 -8.50 -12.45 12.14
N VAL A 116 -7.92 -11.23 12.06
CA VAL A 116 -8.01 -10.38 10.86
C VAL A 116 -7.40 -11.10 9.64
N ALA A 117 -6.24 -11.75 9.80
CA ALA A 117 -5.60 -12.50 8.72
C ALA A 117 -6.49 -13.63 8.19
N ALA A 118 -7.08 -14.43 9.09
CA ALA A 118 -7.95 -15.54 8.72
C ALA A 118 -9.22 -15.12 7.99
N ASN A 119 -9.63 -13.85 8.14
CA ASN A 119 -10.80 -13.27 7.49
C ASN A 119 -10.45 -12.24 6.39
N ALA A 120 -9.19 -12.19 5.93
CA ALA A 120 -8.76 -11.26 4.89
C ALA A 120 -9.25 -11.71 3.50
N GLY A 121 -9.94 -10.80 2.80
CA GLY A 121 -10.26 -10.94 1.38
C GLY A 121 -9.19 -10.27 0.50
N ALA A 122 -8.55 -9.23 1.02
CA ALA A 122 -7.34 -8.63 0.45
C ALA A 122 -6.39 -8.18 1.55
N VAL A 123 -5.09 -8.23 1.28
CA VAL A 123 -4.06 -7.62 2.11
C VAL A 123 -3.05 -6.91 1.23
N CYS A 124 -2.71 -5.66 1.60
CA CYS A 124 -1.66 -4.88 0.96
C CYS A 124 -0.56 -4.58 1.97
N TRP A 125 0.70 -4.84 1.58
CA TRP A 125 1.89 -4.54 2.37
C TRP A 125 3.02 -4.04 1.49
N GLY A 126 3.97 -3.30 2.10
CA GLY A 126 5.14 -2.75 1.42
C GLY A 126 6.46 -3.37 1.87
N SER A 127 7.55 -2.84 1.34
CA SER A 127 8.91 -3.23 1.74
C SER A 127 9.35 -2.59 3.05
N LEU A 128 8.90 -1.35 3.34
CA LEU A 128 9.42 -0.52 4.43
C LEU A 128 9.24 -1.15 5.81
N ALA A 129 8.04 -1.63 6.13
CA ALA A 129 7.77 -2.27 7.43
C ALA A 129 8.49 -3.62 7.63
N GLN A 130 9.14 -4.14 6.58
CA GLN A 130 9.92 -5.36 6.63
C GLN A 130 11.40 -5.12 6.94
N ARG A 131 11.84 -3.86 7.11
CA ARG A 131 13.23 -3.52 7.43
C ARG A 131 13.68 -4.14 8.76
N ASN A 132 12.79 -4.21 9.75
CA ASN A 132 13.04 -4.89 11.02
C ASN A 132 12.50 -6.33 10.98
N GLU A 133 13.26 -7.25 11.61
CA GLU A 133 12.94 -8.68 11.61
C GLU A 133 11.64 -9.00 12.34
N VAL A 134 11.30 -8.26 13.42
CA VAL A 134 10.09 -8.49 14.22
C VAL A 134 8.85 -8.28 13.35
N SER A 135 8.69 -7.11 12.76
CA SER A 135 7.55 -6.82 11.88
C SER A 135 7.55 -7.67 10.62
N ARG A 136 8.73 -7.96 10.05
CA ARG A 136 8.84 -8.85 8.90
C ARG A 136 8.31 -10.26 9.20
N LYS A 137 8.64 -10.84 10.36
CA LYS A 137 8.10 -12.13 10.79
C LYS A 137 6.59 -12.08 10.96
N SER A 138 6.08 -11.04 11.60
CA SER A 138 4.63 -10.84 11.80
C SER A 138 3.89 -10.70 10.48
N ILE A 139 4.44 -9.95 9.52
CA ILE A 139 3.89 -9.83 8.16
C ILE A 139 3.83 -11.22 7.49
N TYR A 140 4.90 -12.01 7.56
CA TYR A 140 4.91 -13.34 6.95
C TYR A 140 3.90 -14.27 7.64
N GLN A 141 3.83 -14.27 8.97
CA GLN A 141 2.82 -15.02 9.71
C GLN A 141 1.40 -14.59 9.32
N PHE A 142 1.15 -13.29 9.16
CA PHE A 142 -0.13 -12.80 8.66
C PHE A 142 -0.47 -13.40 7.29
N LEU A 143 0.44 -13.31 6.33
CA LEU A 143 0.25 -13.82 4.97
C LEU A 143 0.03 -15.33 4.94
N ASP A 144 0.71 -16.08 5.81
CA ASP A 144 0.57 -17.54 5.92
C ASP A 144 -0.79 -17.95 6.53
N HIS A 145 -1.49 -17.03 7.24
CA HIS A 145 -2.82 -17.29 7.83
C HIS A 145 -3.98 -16.77 6.94
N THR A 146 -3.69 -16.11 5.84
CA THR A 146 -4.77 -15.64 4.94
C THR A 146 -5.40 -16.79 4.16
N PRO A 147 -6.70 -16.70 3.80
CA PRO A 147 -7.34 -17.66 2.90
C PRO A 147 -6.62 -17.79 1.56
N ASN A 148 -6.76 -18.95 0.90
CA ASN A 148 -6.12 -19.19 -0.40
C ASN A 148 -6.62 -18.24 -1.50
N ASP A 149 -7.87 -17.78 -1.41
CA ASP A 149 -8.51 -16.86 -2.34
C ASP A 149 -8.28 -15.37 -1.98
N CYS A 150 -7.45 -15.09 -0.98
CA CYS A 150 -7.08 -13.73 -0.60
C CYS A 150 -6.26 -13.04 -1.69
N LEU A 151 -6.64 -11.81 -2.02
CA LEU A 151 -5.85 -10.94 -2.90
C LEU A 151 -4.64 -10.40 -2.13
N LYS A 152 -3.46 -10.95 -2.38
CA LYS A 152 -2.20 -10.63 -1.68
C LYS A 152 -1.41 -9.63 -2.51
N VAL A 153 -1.50 -8.36 -2.17
CA VAL A 153 -0.92 -7.25 -2.93
C VAL A 153 0.38 -6.79 -2.29
N PHE A 154 1.49 -7.04 -2.96
CA PHE A 154 2.76 -6.44 -2.61
C PHE A 154 2.92 -5.11 -3.36
N ASP A 155 2.65 -3.99 -2.69
CA ASP A 155 3.00 -2.65 -3.16
C ASP A 155 4.43 -2.38 -2.72
N ILE A 156 5.38 -2.48 -3.65
CA ILE A 156 6.80 -2.59 -3.32
C ILE A 156 7.31 -1.37 -2.54
N ASN A 157 6.90 -0.17 -2.94
CA ASN A 157 7.05 1.10 -2.23
C ASN A 157 8.43 1.29 -1.60
N LEU A 158 9.49 1.27 -2.44
CA LEU A 158 10.87 1.39 -1.99
C LEU A 158 11.12 2.75 -1.31
N ARG A 159 11.75 2.71 -0.14
CA ARG A 159 12.14 3.91 0.60
C ARG A 159 13.61 3.85 0.98
N GLN A 160 14.40 4.84 0.55
CA GLN A 160 15.82 4.94 0.85
C GLN A 160 16.55 3.60 0.62
N ASN A 161 17.24 3.08 1.63
CA ASN A 161 17.93 1.79 1.59
C ASN A 161 17.26 0.74 2.48
N PHE A 162 15.99 0.95 2.89
CA PHE A 162 15.25 0.06 3.80
C PHE A 162 14.64 -1.15 3.08
N TYR A 163 15.35 -1.71 2.12
CA TYR A 163 14.98 -2.93 1.42
C TYR A 163 16.21 -3.76 1.08
N THR A 164 16.01 -5.05 0.96
CA THR A 164 17.04 -5.98 0.47
C THR A 164 16.47 -6.86 -0.63
N LYS A 165 17.37 -7.46 -1.42
CA LYS A 165 16.97 -8.42 -2.45
C LYS A 165 16.16 -9.57 -1.87
N GLU A 166 16.56 -10.06 -0.69
CA GLU A 166 15.89 -11.16 0.04
C GLU A 166 14.47 -10.79 0.43
N VAL A 167 14.25 -9.60 1.03
CA VAL A 167 12.92 -9.11 1.41
C VAL A 167 12.00 -9.02 0.21
N ILE A 168 12.50 -8.47 -0.90
CA ILE A 168 11.72 -8.34 -2.12
C ILE A 168 11.40 -9.71 -2.71
N CYS A 169 12.38 -10.63 -2.80
CA CYS A 169 12.16 -11.99 -3.30
C CYS A 169 11.13 -12.75 -2.45
N GLU A 170 11.21 -12.66 -1.13
CA GLU A 170 10.30 -13.35 -0.22
C GLU A 170 8.87 -12.77 -0.30
N SER A 171 8.73 -11.45 -0.49
CA SER A 171 7.44 -10.82 -0.73
C SER A 171 6.83 -11.21 -2.07
N LEU A 172 7.65 -11.24 -3.14
CA LEU A 172 7.21 -11.68 -4.47
C LEU A 172 6.77 -13.16 -4.52
N LYS A 173 7.33 -14.03 -3.67
CA LYS A 173 6.89 -15.42 -3.54
C LYS A 173 5.56 -15.57 -2.80
N ARG A 174 5.17 -14.58 -1.99
CA ARG A 174 3.97 -14.59 -1.14
C ARG A 174 2.81 -13.82 -1.73
N CYS A 175 3.07 -12.88 -2.65
CA CYS A 175 2.01 -12.14 -3.31
C CYS A 175 1.44 -12.88 -4.52
N ASN A 176 0.21 -12.54 -4.89
CA ASN A 176 -0.37 -12.88 -6.19
C ASN A 176 -0.62 -11.62 -7.04
N VAL A 177 -0.50 -10.42 -6.44
CA VAL A 177 -0.50 -9.15 -7.15
C VAL A 177 0.72 -8.35 -6.76
N LEU A 178 1.50 -7.91 -7.74
CA LEU A 178 2.57 -6.93 -7.55
C LEU A 178 2.09 -5.57 -8.04
N LYS A 179 2.24 -4.53 -7.20
CA LYS A 179 2.18 -3.15 -7.67
C LYS A 179 3.56 -2.53 -7.56
N ILE A 180 3.97 -1.84 -8.60
CA ILE A 180 5.30 -1.26 -8.75
C ILE A 180 5.23 -0.01 -9.64
N ASN A 181 6.08 0.98 -9.40
CA ASN A 181 6.24 2.09 -10.34
C ASN A 181 7.44 1.86 -11.28
N ASP A 182 7.59 2.71 -12.29
CA ASP A 182 8.62 2.57 -13.32
C ASP A 182 10.05 2.74 -12.78
N GLU A 183 10.28 3.63 -11.81
CA GLU A 183 11.58 3.83 -11.16
C GLU A 183 11.96 2.62 -10.30
N GLU A 184 11.01 2.10 -9.55
CA GLU A 184 11.17 0.88 -8.76
C GLU A 184 11.43 -0.33 -9.66
N LEU A 185 10.73 -0.43 -10.80
CA LEU A 185 10.95 -1.51 -11.78
C LEU A 185 12.37 -1.48 -12.37
N ILE A 186 12.92 -0.29 -12.61
CA ILE A 186 14.32 -0.13 -13.03
C ILE A 186 15.27 -0.63 -11.94
N THR A 187 15.01 -0.24 -10.69
CA THR A 187 15.81 -0.66 -9.52
C THR A 187 15.78 -2.17 -9.34
N ILE A 188 14.59 -2.78 -9.42
CA ILE A 188 14.41 -4.23 -9.34
C ILE A 188 15.10 -4.95 -10.51
N GLY A 189 15.01 -4.39 -11.71
CA GLY A 189 15.71 -4.95 -12.88
C GLY A 189 17.22 -5.01 -12.69
N ARG A 190 17.82 -4.00 -12.07
CA ARG A 190 19.25 -3.99 -11.71
C ARG A 190 19.56 -5.00 -10.61
N LEU A 191 18.77 -5.01 -9.55
CA LEU A 191 18.95 -5.89 -8.38
C LEU A 191 18.86 -7.38 -8.76
N PHE A 192 18.01 -7.72 -9.71
CA PHE A 192 17.78 -9.10 -10.16
C PHE A 192 18.61 -9.53 -11.38
N GLY A 193 19.40 -8.63 -11.96
CA GLY A 193 20.36 -8.96 -13.01
C GLY A 193 19.79 -8.93 -14.44
N TYR A 194 18.70 -8.18 -14.68
CA TYR A 194 18.17 -7.94 -16.03
C TYR A 194 17.97 -6.46 -16.35
N PRO A 195 19.04 -5.63 -16.22
CA PRO A 195 18.92 -4.19 -16.43
C PRO A 195 18.59 -3.81 -17.88
N GLY A 196 18.99 -4.65 -18.85
CA GLY A 196 18.86 -4.37 -20.28
C GLY A 196 17.49 -4.66 -20.90
N LEU A 197 16.57 -5.29 -20.15
CA LEU A 197 15.20 -5.47 -20.63
C LEU A 197 14.43 -4.16 -20.61
N ASP A 198 13.58 -3.94 -21.60
CA ASP A 198 12.60 -2.84 -21.57
C ASP A 198 11.54 -3.06 -20.45
N ILE A 199 10.78 -2.02 -20.19
CA ILE A 199 9.80 -1.99 -19.10
C ILE A 199 8.76 -3.11 -19.24
N GLU A 200 8.20 -3.31 -20.43
CA GLU A 200 7.14 -4.28 -20.67
C GLU A 200 7.66 -5.71 -20.49
N ASN A 201 8.83 -6.02 -21.07
CA ASN A 201 9.45 -7.35 -20.93
C ASN A 201 9.87 -7.65 -19.48
N LYS A 202 10.28 -6.63 -18.69
CA LYS A 202 10.51 -6.82 -17.25
C LYS A 202 9.21 -7.21 -16.52
N CYS A 203 8.08 -6.55 -16.82
CA CYS A 203 6.79 -6.88 -16.22
C CYS A 203 6.37 -8.32 -16.53
N TRP A 204 6.43 -8.72 -17.79
CA TRP A 204 6.11 -10.10 -18.19
C TRP A 204 7.03 -11.13 -17.56
N LEU A 205 8.34 -10.83 -17.48
CA LEU A 205 9.31 -11.72 -16.82
C LEU A 205 8.98 -11.91 -15.33
N ILE A 206 8.70 -10.82 -14.59
CA ILE A 206 8.37 -10.88 -13.17
C ILE A 206 7.06 -11.62 -12.96
N LEU A 207 6.02 -11.28 -13.72
CA LEU A 207 4.72 -11.94 -13.67
C LEU A 207 4.85 -13.45 -13.85
N GLY A 208 5.54 -13.90 -14.89
CA GLY A 208 5.73 -15.33 -15.16
C GLY A 208 6.63 -16.03 -14.14
N LYS A 209 7.75 -15.39 -13.75
CA LYS A 209 8.74 -15.96 -12.81
C LYS A 209 8.13 -16.24 -11.43
N TYR A 210 7.25 -15.36 -10.94
CA TYR A 210 6.64 -15.47 -9.62
C TYR A 210 5.21 -15.99 -9.66
N ASN A 211 4.72 -16.38 -10.85
CA ASN A 211 3.36 -16.90 -11.07
C ASN A 211 2.30 -15.96 -10.49
N LEU A 212 2.42 -14.67 -10.80
CA LEU A 212 1.49 -13.66 -10.32
C LEU A 212 0.18 -13.71 -11.12
N ASP A 213 -0.94 -13.45 -10.45
CA ASP A 213 -2.23 -13.24 -11.11
C ASP A 213 -2.27 -11.89 -11.84
N MET A 214 -1.64 -10.87 -11.25
CA MET A 214 -1.56 -9.52 -11.83
C MET A 214 -0.26 -8.80 -11.46
N LEU A 215 0.18 -7.92 -12.37
CA LEU A 215 1.21 -6.93 -12.11
C LEU A 215 0.70 -5.56 -12.53
N VAL A 216 0.65 -4.63 -11.61
CA VAL A 216 0.26 -3.22 -11.82
C VAL A 216 1.53 -2.38 -11.90
N LEU A 217 1.73 -1.71 -13.04
CA LEU A 217 2.82 -0.76 -13.25
C LEU A 217 2.24 0.66 -13.37
N THR A 218 2.68 1.57 -12.50
CA THR A 218 2.34 2.99 -12.58
C THR A 218 3.54 3.79 -13.11
N CYS A 219 3.30 4.72 -14.05
CA CYS A 219 4.32 5.53 -14.71
C CYS A 219 4.02 7.04 -14.57
N GLY A 220 3.46 7.46 -13.44
CA GLY A 220 3.11 8.85 -13.18
C GLY A 220 2.24 9.45 -14.29
N VAL A 221 2.72 10.54 -14.88
CA VAL A 221 2.01 11.24 -15.98
C VAL A 221 1.94 10.43 -17.28
N ASN A 222 2.75 9.39 -17.42
CA ASN A 222 2.83 8.55 -18.62
C ASN A 222 1.81 7.39 -18.61
N GLY A 223 0.88 7.38 -17.65
CA GLY A 223 -0.15 6.36 -17.58
C GLY A 223 0.19 5.19 -16.66
N SER A 224 -0.54 4.11 -16.82
CA SER A 224 -0.35 2.88 -16.05
C SER A 224 -0.74 1.66 -16.86
N TYR A 225 -0.20 0.52 -16.45
CA TYR A 225 -0.46 -0.78 -17.08
C TYR A 225 -0.89 -1.79 -16.02
N VAL A 226 -1.78 -2.69 -16.41
CA VAL A 226 -2.06 -3.92 -15.67
C VAL A 226 -1.79 -5.10 -16.57
N PHE A 227 -0.90 -5.98 -16.14
CA PHE A 227 -0.56 -7.24 -16.82
C PHE A 227 -1.20 -8.39 -16.05
N ALA A 228 -1.80 -9.33 -16.78
CA ALA A 228 -2.27 -10.62 -16.28
C ALA A 228 -2.00 -11.69 -17.34
N PRO A 229 -2.04 -13.00 -17.03
CA PRO A 229 -1.78 -14.04 -18.01
C PRO A 229 -2.66 -13.87 -19.26
N GLY A 230 -2.02 -13.60 -20.41
CA GLY A 230 -2.70 -13.38 -21.70
C GLY A 230 -3.46 -12.06 -21.82
N PHE A 231 -3.30 -11.12 -20.90
CA PHE A 231 -4.03 -9.85 -20.90
C PHE A 231 -3.12 -8.66 -20.52
N LYS A 232 -3.35 -7.53 -21.18
CA LYS A 232 -2.72 -6.24 -20.84
C LYS A 232 -3.74 -5.11 -20.96
N SER A 233 -3.82 -4.27 -19.95
CA SER A 233 -4.59 -3.03 -19.96
C SER A 233 -3.65 -1.84 -19.86
N PHE A 234 -3.93 -0.78 -20.60
CA PHE A 234 -3.26 0.53 -20.48
C PHE A 234 -4.30 1.60 -20.22
N GLN A 235 -3.99 2.54 -19.34
CA GLN A 235 -4.80 3.74 -19.08
C GLN A 235 -3.89 4.97 -19.08
N GLU A 236 -4.29 5.99 -19.78
CA GLU A 236 -3.63 7.29 -19.71
C GLU A 236 -3.92 7.98 -18.38
N THR A 237 -2.95 8.70 -17.84
CA THR A 237 -3.15 9.53 -16.64
C THR A 237 -3.96 10.78 -17.01
N PRO A 238 -5.12 11.02 -16.38
CA PRO A 238 -5.89 12.24 -16.60
C PRO A 238 -5.05 13.48 -16.24
N LYS A 239 -5.14 14.52 -17.08
CA LYS A 239 -4.51 15.81 -16.78
C LYS A 239 -5.35 16.53 -15.74
N VAL A 240 -4.77 16.80 -14.58
CA VAL A 240 -5.39 17.52 -13.47
C VAL A 240 -4.45 18.60 -12.95
N GLU A 241 -5.00 19.59 -12.27
CA GLU A 241 -4.21 20.53 -11.49
C GLU A 241 -3.79 19.85 -10.18
N VAL A 242 -2.47 19.62 -10.03
CA VAL A 242 -1.92 18.86 -8.91
C VAL A 242 -1.76 19.78 -7.70
N ALA A 243 -2.42 19.43 -6.60
CA ALA A 243 -2.25 20.05 -5.28
C ALA A 243 -1.21 19.28 -4.44
N ASP A 244 -1.28 17.93 -4.48
CA ASP A 244 -0.42 17.03 -3.73
C ASP A 244 -0.37 15.66 -4.44
N THR A 245 0.72 14.91 -4.30
CA THR A 245 0.83 13.55 -4.87
C THR A 245 0.84 12.46 -3.80
N VAL A 246 0.79 12.84 -2.53
CA VAL A 246 0.79 11.90 -1.41
C VAL A 246 -0.49 11.05 -1.44
N GLY A 247 -0.34 9.74 -1.30
CA GLY A 247 -1.46 8.80 -1.31
C GLY A 247 -2.02 8.45 -2.70
N ALA A 248 -1.51 9.05 -3.79
CA ALA A 248 -1.97 8.74 -5.14
C ALA A 248 -1.81 7.25 -5.49
N GLY A 249 -0.66 6.67 -5.19
CA GLY A 249 -0.41 5.23 -5.37
C GLY A 249 -1.28 4.35 -4.48
N ASP A 250 -1.44 4.75 -3.22
CA ASP A 250 -2.22 4.00 -2.23
C ASP A 250 -3.71 4.01 -2.59
N SER A 251 -4.22 5.16 -3.06
CA SER A 251 -5.61 5.30 -3.53
C SER A 251 -5.86 4.50 -4.80
N PHE A 252 -4.89 4.47 -5.73
CA PHE A 252 -4.95 3.59 -6.88
C PHE A 252 -5.07 2.13 -6.45
N THR A 253 -4.15 1.67 -5.59
CA THR A 253 -4.10 0.27 -5.14
C THR A 253 -5.36 -0.10 -4.38
N GLY A 254 -5.84 0.76 -3.45
CA GLY A 254 -7.07 0.54 -2.69
C GLY A 254 -8.31 0.45 -3.56
N THR A 255 -8.46 1.37 -4.53
CA THR A 255 -9.59 1.39 -5.47
C THR A 255 -9.55 0.19 -6.42
N PHE A 256 -8.37 -0.15 -6.94
CA PHE A 256 -8.19 -1.31 -7.81
C PHE A 256 -8.60 -2.61 -7.11
N CYS A 257 -8.07 -2.84 -5.92
CA CYS A 257 -8.39 -4.05 -5.14
C CYS A 257 -9.88 -4.12 -4.77
N ALA A 258 -10.45 -3.00 -4.33
CA ALA A 258 -11.87 -2.94 -4.02
C ALA A 258 -12.73 -3.27 -5.24
N SER A 259 -12.36 -2.77 -6.41
CA SER A 259 -13.06 -3.05 -7.67
C SER A 259 -12.99 -4.52 -8.06
N ILE A 260 -11.80 -5.15 -7.95
CA ILE A 260 -11.63 -6.58 -8.23
C ILE A 260 -12.46 -7.43 -7.25
N LEU A 261 -12.42 -7.12 -5.96
CA LEU A 261 -13.20 -7.84 -4.95
C LEU A 261 -14.71 -7.70 -5.16
N LYS A 262 -15.17 -6.59 -5.73
CA LYS A 262 -16.58 -6.36 -6.12
C LYS A 262 -16.93 -6.99 -7.47
N GLY A 263 -16.02 -7.75 -8.09
CA GLY A 263 -16.26 -8.51 -9.31
C GLY A 263 -16.16 -7.69 -10.60
N LYS A 264 -15.61 -6.47 -10.56
CA LYS A 264 -15.32 -5.71 -11.78
C LYS A 264 -14.21 -6.42 -12.58
N SER A 265 -14.24 -6.28 -13.90
CA SER A 265 -13.14 -6.71 -14.77
C SER A 265 -11.87 -5.93 -14.47
N ILE A 266 -10.70 -6.49 -14.81
CA ILE A 266 -9.40 -5.81 -14.66
C ILE A 266 -9.41 -4.45 -15.37
N ALA A 267 -10.01 -4.35 -16.56
CA ALA A 267 -10.07 -3.11 -17.32
C ALA A 267 -10.91 -2.02 -16.61
N GLU A 268 -12.06 -2.40 -16.04
CA GLU A 268 -12.92 -1.47 -15.27
C GLU A 268 -12.27 -1.06 -13.96
N ALA A 269 -11.66 -2.00 -13.23
CA ALA A 269 -10.93 -1.74 -12.00
C ALA A 269 -9.75 -0.80 -12.26
N HIS A 270 -8.98 -1.02 -13.34
CA HIS A 270 -7.85 -0.19 -13.73
C HIS A 270 -8.30 1.23 -14.07
N LYS A 271 -9.34 1.39 -14.88
CA LYS A 271 -9.89 2.71 -15.24
C LYS A 271 -10.31 3.50 -14.01
N LEU A 272 -11.09 2.88 -13.11
CA LEU A 272 -11.55 3.56 -11.91
C LEU A 272 -10.39 3.93 -10.97
N ALA A 273 -9.39 3.06 -10.83
CA ALA A 273 -8.21 3.32 -10.01
C ALA A 273 -7.41 4.53 -10.51
N VAL A 274 -7.25 4.67 -11.83
CA VAL A 274 -6.60 5.83 -12.46
C VAL A 274 -7.39 7.11 -12.20
N GLU A 275 -8.72 7.09 -12.38
CA GLU A 275 -9.58 8.26 -12.15
C GLU A 275 -9.54 8.71 -10.68
N VAL A 276 -9.59 7.77 -9.74
CA VAL A 276 -9.51 8.05 -8.29
C VAL A 276 -8.13 8.59 -7.92
N SER A 277 -7.05 7.98 -8.39
CA SER A 277 -5.69 8.45 -8.13
C SER A 277 -5.47 9.88 -8.66
N ALA A 278 -5.96 10.18 -9.85
CA ALA A 278 -5.92 11.53 -10.41
C ALA A 278 -6.74 12.53 -9.57
N TYR A 279 -7.92 12.13 -9.09
CA TYR A 279 -8.70 12.96 -8.17
C TYR A 279 -7.95 13.21 -6.85
N VAL A 280 -7.35 12.20 -6.24
CA VAL A 280 -6.56 12.34 -5.00
C VAL A 280 -5.43 13.35 -5.20
N CYS A 281 -4.76 13.36 -6.35
CA CYS A 281 -3.74 14.36 -6.67
C CYS A 281 -4.26 15.81 -6.69
N THR A 282 -5.55 16.05 -6.82
CA THR A 282 -6.15 17.40 -6.74
C THR A 282 -6.48 17.84 -5.31
N GLN A 283 -6.26 16.98 -4.33
CA GLN A 283 -6.59 17.22 -2.92
C GLN A 283 -5.31 17.35 -2.08
N HIS A 284 -5.43 17.88 -0.87
CA HIS A 284 -4.34 17.90 0.10
C HIS A 284 -4.39 16.67 0.99
N GLY A 285 -3.23 16.04 1.21
CA GLY A 285 -3.07 14.87 2.05
C GLY A 285 -3.54 13.56 1.40
N ALA A 286 -3.16 12.44 2.03
CA ALA A 286 -3.29 11.11 1.45
C ALA A 286 -4.70 10.50 1.54
N MET A 287 -5.57 11.01 2.42
CA MET A 287 -6.88 10.42 2.72
C MET A 287 -8.04 11.40 2.49
N PRO A 288 -8.22 11.98 1.27
CA PRO A 288 -9.40 12.79 0.98
C PRO A 288 -10.66 11.94 0.87
N VAL A 289 -11.82 12.55 1.15
CA VAL A 289 -13.12 11.91 0.89
C VAL A 289 -13.36 11.84 -0.61
N LEU A 290 -13.72 10.65 -1.09
CA LEU A 290 -14.00 10.45 -2.51
C LEU A 290 -15.43 10.93 -2.85
N PRO A 291 -15.60 11.62 -3.98
CA PRO A 291 -16.93 11.91 -4.52
C PRO A 291 -17.73 10.63 -4.80
N GLU A 292 -19.04 10.72 -4.62
CA GLU A 292 -19.98 9.62 -4.77
C GLU A 292 -19.91 8.91 -6.14
N LYS A 293 -19.54 9.66 -7.20
CA LYS A 293 -19.34 9.11 -8.55
C LYS A 293 -18.25 8.03 -8.65
N TYR A 294 -17.32 7.97 -7.69
CA TYR A 294 -16.25 6.98 -7.66
C TYR A 294 -16.56 5.79 -6.74
N THR A 295 -17.49 5.95 -5.81
CA THR A 295 -17.77 4.94 -4.77
C THR A 295 -19.01 4.09 -5.07
N LYS A 296 -19.79 4.47 -6.06
CA LYS A 296 -21.00 3.73 -6.55
C LYS A 296 -20.64 2.72 -7.66
#